data_c1c4f889a8ebee27df83cad6267d336b
#
_entry.id   c1c4f889a8ebee27df83cad6267d336b
#
_cell.length_a   1.000
_cell.length_b   1.000
_cell.length_c   1.000
_cell.angle_alpha   90.00
_cell.angle_beta   90.00
_cell.angle_gamma   90.00
#
_symmetry.space_group_name_H-M   'P 1'
#
loop_
_entity.id
_entity.type
_entity.pdbx_description
1 polymer ?
#
loop_
_entity_poly.entity_id
_entity_poly.type
_entity_poly.pdbx_seq_one_letter_code
_entity_poly.pdbx_strand_id
1 'polypeptide(L)'
;KCVRLQTLDRRGAEPSKIDATRASISSLLTKINVSIRAVDSISTKIIRLRDEELQPQLTQLITGLIRMWKAMLRCHQNQMEAIISSKIKLLRPSISDSKTTIELESEVMNWCTHFNDWVTSQKSYIRSLNEWLSRCLSEPASQEAPPIFAMCSDWDHAMGSLSETEVKSSMIGFASKLHELWGRVEGKKDETQYVRKKFEKRLQALRMECDVAVLDGTVDLEMMTRQRSGSVQSGLLPIFEALGKFAGDVLEAHEKVALAT
;
A
#
# COMPACT_ATOMS: atom_id res chain seq x y z
N LYS A 1 -35.99 -16.96 -31.66
CA LYS A 1 -36.46 -18.21 -32.27
C LYS A 1 -37.93 -18.48 -31.94
N CYS A 2 -38.44 -18.23 -30.75
CA CYS A 2 -39.85 -18.38 -30.38
C CYS A 2 -40.78 -17.55 -31.29
N VAL A 3 -40.45 -16.28 -31.53
CA VAL A 3 -41.22 -15.43 -32.47
C VAL A 3 -41.23 -15.99 -33.88
N ARG A 4 -40.11 -16.59 -34.34
CA ARG A 4 -40.03 -17.25 -35.63
C ARG A 4 -40.93 -18.49 -35.69
N LEU A 5 -41.00 -19.29 -34.62
CA LEU A 5 -41.88 -20.43 -34.52
C LEU A 5 -43.35 -20.02 -34.65
N GLN A 6 -43.78 -18.98 -33.90
CA GLN A 6 -45.15 -18.44 -33.99
C GLN A 6 -45.48 -17.93 -35.39
N THR A 7 -44.50 -17.32 -36.07
CA THR A 7 -44.71 -16.81 -37.43
C THR A 7 -44.85 -17.97 -38.45
N LEU A 8 -44.09 -19.02 -38.30
CA LEU A 8 -44.16 -20.23 -39.15
C LEU A 8 -45.49 -20.96 -38.95
N ASP A 9 -45.93 -21.07 -37.70
CA ASP A 9 -47.19 -21.70 -37.32
C ASP A 9 -48.42 -20.95 -37.91
N ARG A 10 -48.44 -19.60 -37.78
CA ARG A 10 -49.49 -18.74 -38.35
C ARG A 10 -49.53 -18.76 -39.88
N ARG A 11 -48.40 -19.00 -40.55
CA ARG A 11 -48.31 -19.03 -42.02
C ARG A 11 -48.55 -20.38 -42.59
N GLY A 12 -48.87 -21.41 -41.80
CA GLY A 12 -49.09 -22.78 -42.27
C GLY A 12 -47.84 -23.36 -42.94
N ALA A 13 -46.65 -23.07 -42.39
CA ALA A 13 -45.39 -23.53 -42.96
C ALA A 13 -45.29 -25.07 -42.91
N GLU A 14 -44.43 -25.62 -43.78
CA GLU A 14 -44.17 -27.06 -43.87
C GLU A 14 -43.79 -27.66 -42.49
N PRO A 15 -44.42 -28.76 -42.08
CA PRO A 15 -44.21 -29.34 -40.74
C PRO A 15 -42.76 -29.59 -40.39
N SER A 16 -41.93 -29.99 -41.35
CA SER A 16 -40.48 -30.21 -41.13
C SER A 16 -39.73 -28.96 -40.65
N LYS A 17 -40.13 -27.75 -41.12
CA LYS A 17 -39.54 -26.46 -40.70
C LYS A 17 -39.97 -26.06 -39.30
N ILE A 18 -41.19 -26.36 -38.93
CA ILE A 18 -41.74 -26.16 -37.59
C ILE A 18 -41.01 -27.07 -36.60
N ASP A 19 -40.85 -28.34 -36.90
CA ASP A 19 -40.16 -29.31 -36.04
C ASP A 19 -38.67 -29.02 -35.90
N ALA A 20 -37.99 -28.64 -36.97
CA ALA A 20 -36.59 -28.20 -36.89
C ALA A 20 -36.41 -26.95 -35.99
N THR A 21 -37.41 -26.04 -36.04
CA THR A 21 -37.37 -24.83 -35.19
C THR A 21 -37.64 -25.18 -33.72
N ARG A 22 -38.57 -26.09 -33.43
CA ARG A 22 -38.86 -26.64 -32.09
C ARG A 22 -37.65 -27.36 -31.52
N ALA A 23 -37.02 -28.25 -32.30
CA ALA A 23 -35.79 -28.95 -31.89
C ALA A 23 -34.66 -27.97 -31.56
N SER A 24 -34.50 -26.89 -32.35
CA SER A 24 -33.52 -25.83 -32.09
C SER A 24 -33.86 -25.04 -30.84
N ILE A 25 -35.11 -24.77 -30.51
CA ILE A 25 -35.55 -24.12 -29.27
C ILE A 25 -35.25 -25.04 -28.08
N SER A 26 -35.63 -26.32 -28.17
CA SER A 26 -35.36 -27.31 -27.10
C SER A 26 -33.87 -27.43 -26.81
N SER A 27 -33.03 -27.51 -27.84
CA SER A 27 -31.56 -27.53 -27.68
C SER A 27 -31.02 -26.27 -26.99
N LEU A 28 -31.55 -25.09 -27.34
CA LEU A 28 -31.12 -23.83 -26.67
C LEU A 28 -31.59 -23.77 -25.22
N LEU A 29 -32.80 -24.20 -24.91
CA LEU A 29 -33.30 -24.28 -23.54
C LEU A 29 -32.43 -25.21 -22.69
N THR A 30 -32.06 -26.37 -23.24
CA THR A 30 -31.15 -27.30 -22.57
C THR A 30 -29.80 -26.65 -22.29
N LYS A 31 -29.20 -25.95 -23.27
CA LYS A 31 -27.95 -25.23 -23.10
C LYS A 31 -28.07 -24.15 -22.04
N ILE A 32 -29.13 -23.36 -22.03
CA ILE A 32 -29.39 -22.32 -21.01
C ILE A 32 -29.48 -22.96 -19.62
N ASN A 33 -30.25 -24.02 -19.45
CA ASN A 33 -30.40 -24.71 -18.17
C ASN A 33 -29.07 -25.29 -17.67
N VAL A 34 -28.25 -25.86 -18.56
CA VAL A 34 -26.90 -26.32 -18.19
C VAL A 34 -26.01 -25.15 -17.74
N SER A 35 -26.07 -24.02 -18.49
CA SER A 35 -25.31 -22.82 -18.12
C SER A 35 -25.75 -22.24 -16.77
N ILE A 36 -27.05 -22.15 -16.50
CA ILE A 36 -27.57 -21.68 -15.20
C ILE A 36 -27.04 -22.56 -14.07
N ARG A 37 -27.18 -23.90 -14.19
CA ARG A 37 -26.67 -24.83 -13.17
C ARG A 37 -25.15 -24.70 -12.95
N ALA A 38 -24.38 -24.46 -14.03
CA ALA A 38 -22.95 -24.23 -13.92
C ALA A 38 -22.64 -22.94 -13.18
N VAL A 39 -23.35 -21.83 -13.46
CA VAL A 39 -23.23 -20.57 -12.77
C VAL A 39 -23.57 -20.72 -11.28
N ASP A 40 -24.69 -21.35 -10.95
CA ASP A 40 -25.10 -21.60 -9.56
C ASP A 40 -24.06 -22.42 -8.80
N SER A 41 -23.52 -23.47 -9.42
CA SER A 41 -22.46 -24.28 -8.81
C SER A 41 -21.17 -23.48 -8.57
N ILE A 42 -20.77 -22.63 -9.52
CA ILE A 42 -19.59 -21.77 -9.38
C ILE A 42 -19.83 -20.71 -8.30
N SER A 43 -21.00 -20.08 -8.31
CA SER A 43 -21.39 -19.08 -7.30
C SER A 43 -21.32 -19.66 -5.88
N THR A 44 -21.91 -20.84 -5.68
CA THR A 44 -21.86 -21.54 -4.39
C THR A 44 -20.42 -21.85 -3.95
N LYS A 45 -19.55 -22.25 -4.88
CA LYS A 45 -18.13 -22.48 -4.59
C LYS A 45 -17.41 -21.18 -4.18
N ILE A 46 -17.67 -20.08 -4.88
CA ILE A 46 -17.07 -18.76 -4.54
C ILE A 46 -17.48 -18.33 -3.15
N ILE A 47 -18.78 -18.44 -2.81
CA ILE A 47 -19.30 -18.10 -1.48
C ILE A 47 -18.59 -18.94 -0.41
N ARG A 48 -18.49 -20.26 -0.63
CA ARG A 48 -17.82 -21.14 0.32
C ARG A 48 -16.35 -20.81 0.50
N LEU A 49 -15.59 -20.57 -0.59
CA LEU A 49 -14.19 -20.17 -0.53
C LEU A 49 -14.01 -18.85 0.21
N ARG A 50 -14.92 -17.89 0.02
CA ARG A 50 -14.90 -16.61 0.71
C ARG A 50 -15.07 -16.78 2.23
N ASP A 51 -16.05 -17.56 2.65
CA ASP A 51 -16.44 -17.64 4.06
C ASP A 51 -15.61 -18.68 4.84
N GLU A 52 -15.32 -19.84 4.22
CA GLU A 52 -14.60 -20.93 4.90
C GLU A 52 -13.08 -20.84 4.78
N GLU A 53 -12.55 -20.19 3.75
CA GLU A 53 -11.09 -20.14 3.52
C GLU A 53 -10.52 -18.72 3.61
N LEU A 54 -11.08 -17.75 2.88
CA LEU A 54 -10.52 -16.40 2.82
C LEU A 54 -10.63 -15.66 4.16
N GLN A 55 -11.79 -15.71 4.81
CA GLN A 55 -12.00 -15.01 6.08
C GLN A 55 -11.03 -15.48 7.19
N PRO A 56 -10.83 -16.78 7.45
CA PRO A 56 -9.84 -17.22 8.43
C PRO A 56 -8.41 -16.83 8.05
N GLN A 57 -8.05 -16.89 6.77
CA GLN A 57 -6.71 -16.50 6.30
C GLN A 57 -6.46 -15.00 6.52
N LEU A 58 -7.43 -14.13 6.26
CA LEU A 58 -7.31 -12.70 6.52
C LEU A 58 -7.19 -12.40 8.02
N THR A 59 -7.96 -13.07 8.85
CA THR A 59 -7.85 -12.95 10.32
C THR A 59 -6.45 -13.35 10.81
N GLN A 60 -5.89 -14.45 10.26
CA GLN A 60 -4.54 -14.86 10.58
C GLN A 60 -3.49 -13.85 10.08
N LEU A 61 -3.67 -13.30 8.88
CA LEU A 61 -2.79 -12.28 8.32
C LEU A 61 -2.78 -11.01 9.19
N ILE A 62 -3.95 -10.48 9.55
CA ILE A 62 -4.07 -9.30 10.42
C ILE A 62 -3.40 -9.56 11.78
N THR A 63 -3.64 -10.73 12.38
CA THR A 63 -2.99 -11.13 13.63
C THR A 63 -1.45 -11.21 13.48
N GLY A 64 -0.97 -11.71 12.35
CA GLY A 64 0.45 -11.75 12.02
C GLY A 64 1.05 -10.35 11.88
N LEU A 65 0.34 -9.45 11.19
CA LEU A 65 0.73 -8.05 11.01
C LEU A 65 0.78 -7.30 12.35
N ILE A 66 -0.18 -7.50 13.24
CA ILE A 66 -0.16 -6.93 14.59
C ILE A 66 1.11 -7.34 15.34
N ARG A 67 1.48 -8.62 15.31
CA ARG A 67 2.72 -9.12 15.96
C ARG A 67 3.96 -8.51 15.33
N MET A 68 4.00 -8.42 14.01
CA MET A 68 5.11 -7.80 13.27
C MET A 68 5.25 -6.32 13.65
N TRP A 69 4.17 -5.55 13.63
CA TRP A 69 4.20 -4.13 13.95
C TRP A 69 4.55 -3.85 15.40
N LYS A 70 4.12 -4.68 16.34
CA LYS A 70 4.58 -4.63 17.74
C LYS A 70 6.10 -4.83 17.86
N ALA A 71 6.65 -5.75 17.08
CA ALA A 71 8.10 -5.98 17.05
C ALA A 71 8.83 -4.80 16.40
N MET A 72 8.32 -4.27 15.28
CA MET A 72 8.88 -3.09 14.60
C MET A 72 8.91 -1.86 15.51
N LEU A 73 7.81 -1.58 16.19
CA LEU A 73 7.71 -0.47 17.16
C LEU A 73 8.79 -0.58 18.24
N ARG A 74 8.95 -1.77 18.84
CA ARG A 74 10.00 -2.03 19.83
C ARG A 74 11.40 -1.85 19.24
N CYS A 75 11.64 -2.31 18.02
CA CYS A 75 12.91 -2.11 17.34
C CYS A 75 13.24 -0.62 17.18
N HIS A 76 12.28 0.20 16.73
CA HIS A 76 12.49 1.63 16.56
C HIS A 76 12.71 2.35 17.90
N GLN A 77 12.00 1.96 18.95
CA GLN A 77 12.22 2.46 20.31
C GLN A 77 13.64 2.14 20.81
N ASN A 78 14.08 0.89 20.67
CA ASN A 78 15.43 0.47 21.07
C ASN A 78 16.52 1.19 20.25
N GLN A 79 16.32 1.39 18.95
CA GLN A 79 17.21 2.13 18.08
C GLN A 79 17.32 3.62 18.53
N MET A 80 16.20 4.23 18.87
CA MET A 80 16.16 5.59 19.38
C MET A 80 16.90 5.72 20.72
N GLU A 81 16.64 4.80 21.66
CA GLU A 81 17.35 4.75 22.95
C GLU A 81 18.86 4.54 22.78
N ALA A 82 19.27 3.67 21.86
CA ALA A 82 20.68 3.44 21.56
C ALA A 82 21.35 4.70 21.02
N ILE A 83 20.68 5.47 20.16
CA ILE A 83 21.17 6.74 19.62
C ILE A 83 21.29 7.78 20.75
N ILE A 84 20.28 7.91 21.60
CA ILE A 84 20.28 8.87 22.72
C ILE A 84 21.37 8.51 23.74
N SER A 85 21.53 7.22 24.04
CA SER A 85 22.48 6.73 25.04
C SER A 85 23.91 6.69 24.52
N SER A 86 24.11 6.70 23.19
CA SER A 86 25.43 6.64 22.60
C SER A 86 26.19 7.94 22.87
N LYS A 87 27.21 7.88 23.74
CA LYS A 87 28.18 8.95 23.98
C LYS A 87 29.21 9.08 22.84
N ILE A 88 28.87 8.61 21.64
CA ILE A 88 29.78 8.64 20.51
C ILE A 88 30.02 10.12 20.18
N LYS A 89 31.16 10.62 20.62
CA LYS A 89 31.76 11.82 20.03
C LYS A 89 31.96 11.50 18.57
N LEU A 90 31.06 11.98 17.73
CA LEU A 90 31.28 11.88 16.30
C LEU A 90 32.61 12.52 16.01
N LEU A 91 33.56 11.67 15.64
CA LEU A 91 34.73 12.07 14.91
C LEU A 91 34.30 13.12 13.89
N ARG A 92 34.90 14.32 13.96
CA ARG A 92 34.79 15.28 12.84
C ARG A 92 35.01 14.46 11.56
N PRO A 93 34.15 14.56 10.55
CA PRO A 93 34.42 13.89 9.30
C PRO A 93 35.82 14.27 8.87
N SER A 94 36.73 13.31 8.93
CA SER A 94 38.03 13.46 8.33
C SER A 94 37.78 13.61 6.83
N ILE A 95 38.51 14.51 6.17
CA ILE A 95 38.42 14.76 4.72
C ILE A 95 38.56 13.48 3.87
N SER A 96 39.02 12.38 4.49
CA SER A 96 39.15 11.06 3.88
C SER A 96 37.82 10.29 3.69
N ASP A 97 36.70 10.76 4.28
CA ASP A 97 35.41 10.01 4.35
C ASP A 97 34.29 10.59 3.46
N SER A 98 34.60 11.43 2.50
CA SER A 98 33.58 11.98 1.59
C SER A 98 32.84 10.88 0.81
N LYS A 99 33.53 9.81 0.43
CA LYS A 99 32.95 8.64 -0.24
C LYS A 99 31.90 7.96 0.64
N THR A 100 32.21 7.70 1.89
CA THR A 100 31.30 7.09 2.88
C THR A 100 30.05 7.96 3.12
N THR A 101 30.20 9.28 3.13
CA THR A 101 29.07 10.21 3.29
C THR A 101 28.14 10.18 2.07
N ILE A 102 28.70 10.12 0.85
CA ILE A 102 27.95 10.00 -0.40
C ILE A 102 27.21 8.65 -0.45
N GLU A 103 27.88 7.56 -0.05
CA GLU A 103 27.27 6.25 0.05
C GLU A 103 26.10 6.24 1.04
N LEU A 104 26.29 6.80 2.24
CA LEU A 104 25.24 6.92 3.25
C LEU A 104 24.05 7.76 2.75
N GLU A 105 24.31 8.88 2.10
CA GLU A 105 23.29 9.72 1.47
C GLU A 105 22.46 8.92 0.45
N SER A 106 23.14 8.17 -0.44
CA SER A 106 22.49 7.32 -1.41
C SER A 106 21.62 6.23 -0.76
N GLU A 107 22.11 5.60 0.30
CA GLU A 107 21.39 4.56 1.02
C GLU A 107 20.16 5.11 1.77
N VAL A 108 20.24 6.29 2.36
CA VAL A 108 19.08 6.95 2.97
C VAL A 108 17.98 7.23 1.92
N MET A 109 18.38 7.67 0.72
CA MET A 109 17.45 7.90 -0.38
C MET A 109 16.84 6.59 -0.91
N ASN A 110 17.62 5.53 -1.00
CA ASN A 110 17.12 4.19 -1.33
C ASN A 110 16.11 3.72 -0.27
N TRP A 111 16.43 3.90 1.00
CA TRP A 111 15.53 3.55 2.10
C TRP A 111 14.20 4.30 2.03
N CYS A 112 14.24 5.61 1.78
CA CYS A 112 13.03 6.42 1.59
C CYS A 112 12.15 5.89 0.43
N THR A 113 12.77 5.57 -0.71
CA THR A 113 12.07 5.00 -1.86
C THR A 113 11.44 3.65 -1.52
N HIS A 114 12.21 2.73 -0.94
CA HIS A 114 11.71 1.39 -0.59
C HIS A 114 10.63 1.43 0.49
N PHE A 115 10.74 2.35 1.45
CA PHE A 115 9.69 2.57 2.44
C PHE A 115 8.38 3.02 1.78
N ASN A 116 8.45 4.01 0.87
CA ASN A 116 7.29 4.49 0.12
C ASN A 116 6.65 3.36 -0.72
N ASP A 117 7.46 2.62 -1.47
CA ASP A 117 7.00 1.52 -2.32
C ASP A 117 6.32 0.42 -1.50
N TRP A 118 6.89 0.11 -0.34
CA TRP A 118 6.34 -0.89 0.57
C TRP A 118 4.99 -0.48 1.15
N VAL A 119 4.85 0.76 1.66
CA VAL A 119 3.57 1.28 2.18
C VAL A 119 2.52 1.33 1.06
N THR A 120 2.90 1.83 -0.11
CA THR A 120 2.01 1.90 -1.28
C THR A 120 1.53 0.52 -1.70
N SER A 121 2.42 -0.48 -1.70
CA SER A 121 2.06 -1.85 -2.05
C SER A 121 1.07 -2.46 -1.06
N GLN A 122 1.24 -2.20 0.24
CA GLN A 122 0.29 -2.67 1.26
C GLN A 122 -1.09 -2.02 1.10
N LYS A 123 -1.15 -0.69 0.97
CA LYS A 123 -2.40 0.04 0.73
C LYS A 123 -3.10 -0.44 -0.54
N SER A 124 -2.34 -0.63 -1.63
CA SER A 124 -2.87 -1.13 -2.90
C SER A 124 -3.43 -2.55 -2.80
N TYR A 125 -2.75 -3.44 -2.07
CA TYR A 125 -3.22 -4.81 -1.85
C TYR A 125 -4.57 -4.81 -1.13
N ILE A 126 -4.69 -4.08 -0.02
CA ILE A 126 -5.91 -4.03 0.79
C ILE A 126 -7.07 -3.43 -0.01
N ARG A 127 -6.82 -2.34 -0.74
CA ARG A 127 -7.80 -1.71 -1.62
C ARG A 127 -8.28 -2.67 -2.71
N SER A 128 -7.37 -3.36 -3.39
CA SER A 128 -7.72 -4.32 -4.44
C SER A 128 -8.55 -5.48 -3.90
N LEU A 129 -8.25 -5.94 -2.68
CA LEU A 129 -9.04 -6.97 -2.00
C LEU A 129 -10.46 -6.47 -1.68
N ASN A 130 -10.57 -5.26 -1.13
CA ASN A 130 -11.86 -4.64 -0.81
C ASN A 130 -12.70 -4.40 -2.08
N GLU A 131 -12.10 -3.92 -3.16
CA GLU A 131 -12.75 -3.74 -4.46
C GLU A 131 -13.22 -5.08 -5.05
N TRP A 132 -12.41 -6.14 -4.93
CA TRP A 132 -12.79 -7.46 -5.38
C TRP A 132 -14.00 -7.99 -4.60
N LEU A 133 -13.98 -7.90 -3.28
CA LEU A 133 -15.09 -8.30 -2.42
C LEU A 133 -16.36 -7.50 -2.74
N SER A 134 -16.27 -6.18 -2.93
CA SER A 134 -17.41 -5.32 -3.27
C SER A 134 -18.15 -5.78 -4.52
N ARG A 135 -17.43 -6.35 -5.50
CA ARG A 135 -18.02 -6.92 -6.71
C ARG A 135 -18.76 -8.24 -6.46
N CYS A 136 -18.48 -8.91 -5.35
CA CYS A 136 -19.16 -10.14 -4.95
C CYS A 136 -20.52 -9.90 -4.23
N LEU A 137 -20.85 -8.63 -3.94
CA LEU A 137 -22.11 -8.21 -3.30
C LEU A 137 -23.26 -8.05 -4.34
N SER A 138 -23.45 -8.98 -5.26
CA SER A 138 -24.47 -8.87 -6.31
C SER A 138 -25.88 -9.32 -5.90
N GLU A 139 -26.17 -9.45 -4.60
CA GLU A 139 -27.49 -9.86 -4.11
C GLU A 139 -28.25 -8.68 -3.46
N PRO A 140 -29.58 -8.61 -3.64
CA PRO A 140 -30.39 -7.55 -3.05
C PRO A 140 -30.42 -7.64 -1.53
N ALA A 141 -30.46 -6.51 -0.89
CA ALA A 141 -30.33 -6.13 0.53
C ALA A 141 -31.21 -6.85 1.57
N SER A 142 -31.31 -8.17 1.59
CA SER A 142 -32.12 -8.92 2.54
C SER A 142 -31.37 -9.87 3.51
N GLN A 143 -30.06 -9.98 3.34
CA GLN A 143 -29.20 -10.70 4.29
C GLN A 143 -28.11 -9.76 4.82
N GLU A 144 -27.82 -9.83 6.12
CA GLU A 144 -26.66 -9.15 6.71
C GLU A 144 -25.40 -9.50 5.92
N ALA A 145 -24.64 -8.48 5.50
CA ALA A 145 -23.42 -8.70 4.75
C ALA A 145 -22.45 -9.55 5.59
N PRO A 146 -21.80 -10.57 5.01
CA PRO A 146 -20.82 -11.38 5.72
C PRO A 146 -19.74 -10.52 6.39
N PRO A 147 -19.24 -10.89 7.59
CA PRO A 147 -18.28 -10.08 8.37
C PRO A 147 -17.03 -9.69 7.61
N ILE A 148 -16.60 -10.51 6.65
CA ILE A 148 -15.42 -10.23 5.81
C ILE A 148 -15.51 -8.91 5.05
N PHE A 149 -16.71 -8.48 4.65
CA PHE A 149 -16.89 -7.22 3.92
C PHE A 149 -16.64 -6.00 4.84
N ALA A 150 -17.22 -6.03 6.04
CA ALA A 150 -16.98 -5.00 7.05
C ALA A 150 -15.50 -4.96 7.40
N MET A 151 -14.89 -6.11 7.69
CA MET A 151 -13.46 -6.22 8.02
C MET A 151 -12.56 -5.64 6.93
N CYS A 152 -12.78 -5.96 5.66
CA CYS A 152 -11.94 -5.44 4.57
C CYS A 152 -12.19 -3.95 4.31
N SER A 153 -13.43 -3.50 4.43
CA SER A 153 -13.77 -2.08 4.31
C SER A 153 -13.12 -1.24 5.42
N ASP A 154 -13.22 -1.70 6.67
CA ASP A 154 -12.61 -1.02 7.82
C ASP A 154 -11.09 -1.02 7.71
N TRP A 155 -10.51 -2.12 7.22
CA TRP A 155 -9.07 -2.22 7.00
C TRP A 155 -8.59 -1.26 5.91
N ASP A 156 -9.28 -1.19 4.77
CA ASP A 156 -8.96 -0.24 3.69
C ASP A 156 -9.06 1.21 4.17
N HIS A 157 -10.12 1.55 4.92
CA HIS A 157 -10.30 2.87 5.50
C HIS A 157 -9.20 3.20 6.52
N ALA A 158 -8.91 2.31 7.46
CA ALA A 158 -7.89 2.51 8.48
C ALA A 158 -6.50 2.70 7.86
N MET A 159 -6.12 1.84 6.90
CA MET A 159 -4.83 1.96 6.21
C MET A 159 -4.77 3.17 5.27
N GLY A 160 -5.88 3.55 4.67
CA GLY A 160 -5.99 4.74 3.82
C GLY A 160 -5.76 6.04 4.58
N SER A 161 -6.14 6.11 5.85
CA SER A 161 -5.97 7.28 6.72
C SER A 161 -4.54 7.48 7.23
N LEU A 162 -3.66 6.47 7.10
CA LEU A 162 -2.26 6.57 7.56
C LEU A 162 -1.44 7.47 6.66
N SER A 163 -0.67 8.37 7.29
CA SER A 163 0.26 9.26 6.59
C SER A 163 1.71 8.83 6.82
N GLU A 164 2.43 8.61 5.74
CA GLU A 164 3.87 8.35 5.72
C GLU A 164 4.72 9.61 5.55
N THR A 165 4.08 10.77 5.47
CA THR A 165 4.72 12.05 5.15
C THR A 165 5.82 12.43 6.14
N GLU A 166 5.60 12.22 7.45
CA GLU A 166 6.55 12.55 8.50
C GLU A 166 7.84 11.71 8.39
N VAL A 167 7.72 10.41 8.08
CA VAL A 167 8.86 9.52 7.87
C VAL A 167 9.65 9.95 6.63
N LYS A 168 8.98 10.19 5.51
CA LYS A 168 9.61 10.64 4.26
C LYS A 168 10.31 11.98 4.45
N SER A 169 9.66 12.95 5.09
CA SER A 169 10.24 14.28 5.37
C SER A 169 11.48 14.19 6.25
N SER A 170 11.47 13.34 7.28
CA SER A 170 12.63 13.12 8.15
C SER A 170 13.81 12.50 7.40
N MET A 171 13.58 11.52 6.55
CA MET A 171 14.60 10.89 5.72
C MET A 171 15.20 11.87 4.70
N ILE A 172 14.35 12.63 4.00
CA ILE A 172 14.74 13.66 3.04
C ILE A 172 15.53 14.77 3.72
N GLY A 173 15.08 15.21 4.90
CA GLY A 173 15.77 16.20 5.70
C GLY A 173 17.17 15.75 6.12
N PHE A 174 17.32 14.49 6.52
CA PHE A 174 18.61 13.90 6.85
C PHE A 174 19.53 13.80 5.64
N ALA A 175 19.04 13.29 4.51
CA ALA A 175 19.79 13.22 3.25
C ALA A 175 20.26 14.61 2.79
N SER A 176 19.41 15.64 2.92
CA SER A 176 19.76 17.03 2.61
C SER A 176 20.90 17.55 3.50
N LYS A 177 20.88 17.24 4.80
CA LYS A 177 21.96 17.60 5.73
C LYS A 177 23.28 16.91 5.38
N LEU A 178 23.24 15.63 5.02
CA LEU A 178 24.43 14.91 4.56
C LEU A 178 25.00 15.56 3.29
N HIS A 179 24.14 15.93 2.37
CA HIS A 179 24.52 16.63 1.14
C HIS A 179 25.20 17.98 1.40
N GLU A 180 24.68 18.77 2.32
CA GLU A 180 25.30 20.04 2.73
C GLU A 180 26.68 19.84 3.38
N LEU A 181 26.83 18.80 4.22
CA LEU A 181 28.09 18.51 4.90
C LEU A 181 29.19 18.17 3.89
N TRP A 182 28.91 17.33 2.95
CA TRP A 182 29.87 16.93 1.91
C TRP A 182 30.14 18.06 0.89
N GLY A 183 29.11 18.79 0.49
CA GLY A 183 29.26 19.91 -0.43
C GLY A 183 30.16 21.05 0.10
N ARG A 184 30.35 21.14 1.42
CA ARG A 184 31.30 22.09 2.06
C ARG A 184 32.74 21.60 2.06
N VAL A 185 32.96 20.28 1.96
CA VAL A 185 34.30 19.67 2.10
C VAL A 185 35.02 19.56 0.77
N GLU A 186 34.27 19.30 -0.34
CA GLU A 186 34.86 19.10 -1.67
C GLU A 186 34.67 20.31 -2.58
N GLY A 187 35.67 21.19 -2.60
CA GLY A 187 35.79 22.20 -3.65
C GLY A 187 36.14 21.58 -5.01
N LYS A 188 35.25 21.71 -6.01
CA LYS A 188 35.51 21.70 -7.46
C LYS A 188 36.34 20.55 -8.07
N LYS A 189 35.91 19.30 -7.93
CA LYS A 189 36.35 18.24 -8.84
C LYS A 189 35.19 17.87 -9.79
N ASP A 190 35.45 17.74 -11.09
CA ASP A 190 34.44 17.52 -12.15
C ASP A 190 33.60 16.22 -11.94
N GLU A 191 34.23 15.17 -11.41
CA GLU A 191 33.57 13.88 -11.17
C GLU A 191 32.51 13.96 -10.05
N THR A 192 32.78 14.74 -9.03
CA THR A 192 31.89 15.05 -7.93
C THR A 192 30.69 15.89 -8.36
N GLN A 193 30.85 16.74 -9.35
CA GLN A 193 29.78 17.58 -9.86
C GLN A 193 28.66 16.76 -10.56
N TYR A 194 29.01 15.67 -11.26
CA TYR A 194 28.03 14.78 -11.87
C TYR A 194 27.20 14.02 -10.83
N VAL A 195 27.86 13.44 -9.83
CA VAL A 195 27.19 12.74 -8.72
C VAL A 195 26.25 13.69 -7.98
N ARG A 196 26.70 14.91 -7.70
CA ARG A 196 25.93 15.97 -7.05
C ARG A 196 24.67 16.32 -7.85
N LYS A 197 24.77 16.58 -9.14
CA LYS A 197 23.61 16.90 -10.00
C LYS A 197 22.59 15.75 -10.05
N LYS A 198 23.07 14.50 -10.13
CA LYS A 198 22.22 13.31 -10.12
C LYS A 198 21.45 13.20 -8.79
N PHE A 199 22.12 13.48 -7.69
CA PHE A 199 21.51 13.46 -6.37
C PHE A 199 20.51 14.61 -6.18
N GLU A 200 20.88 15.84 -6.51
CA GLU A 200 19.97 17.02 -6.44
C GLU A 200 18.68 16.76 -7.24
N LYS A 201 18.82 16.18 -8.43
CA LYS A 201 17.64 15.80 -9.25
C LYS A 201 16.75 14.76 -8.56
N ARG A 202 17.35 13.74 -7.92
CA ARG A 202 16.61 12.71 -7.20
C ARG A 202 15.97 13.26 -5.93
N LEU A 203 16.68 14.09 -5.19
CA LEU A 203 16.18 14.76 -4.01
C LEU A 203 14.99 15.68 -4.35
N GLN A 204 15.09 16.41 -5.45
CA GLN A 204 14.03 17.27 -5.93
C GLN A 204 12.79 16.45 -6.34
N ALA A 205 12.96 15.32 -7.01
CA ALA A 205 11.86 14.43 -7.36
C ALA A 205 11.13 13.92 -6.10
N LEU A 206 11.86 13.46 -5.08
CA LEU A 206 11.26 13.00 -3.82
C LEU A 206 10.61 14.14 -3.02
N ARG A 207 11.17 15.35 -3.04
CA ARG A 207 10.54 16.54 -2.45
C ARG A 207 9.23 16.88 -3.14
N MET A 208 9.20 16.88 -4.45
CA MET A 208 7.97 17.13 -5.22
C MET A 208 6.89 16.09 -4.91
N GLU A 209 7.26 14.83 -4.78
CA GLU A 209 6.34 13.76 -4.40
C GLU A 209 5.80 13.94 -2.97
N CYS A 210 6.62 14.43 -2.05
CA CYS A 210 6.20 14.78 -0.69
C CYS A 210 5.36 16.06 -0.65
N ASP A 211 5.71 17.09 -1.41
CA ASP A 211 5.00 18.37 -1.44
C ASP A 211 3.59 18.23 -2.01
N VAL A 212 3.39 17.33 -2.97
CA VAL A 212 2.05 16.97 -3.47
C VAL A 212 1.19 16.33 -2.36
N ALA A 213 1.79 15.55 -1.46
CA ALA A 213 1.08 14.99 -0.31
C ALA A 213 0.83 16.01 0.81
N VAL A 214 1.69 17.03 0.95
CA VAL A 214 1.58 18.10 1.97
C VAL A 214 0.52 19.14 1.60
N LEU A 215 0.21 19.34 0.32
CA LEU A 215 -0.89 20.24 -0.11
C LEU A 215 -2.27 19.75 0.36
N ASP A 216 -2.38 18.46 0.73
CA ASP A 216 -3.62 17.89 1.27
C ASP A 216 -3.66 17.86 2.82
N GLY A 217 -2.55 18.20 3.46
CA GLY A 217 -2.45 18.29 4.93
C GLY A 217 -1.31 19.20 5.39
N THR A 218 -1.66 20.34 5.96
CA THR A 218 -0.73 21.37 6.48
C THR A 218 0.27 20.81 7.49
N VAL A 219 1.46 20.45 7.05
CA VAL A 219 2.61 20.16 7.91
C VAL A 219 3.64 21.28 7.79
N ASP A 220 3.89 21.94 8.91
CA ASP A 220 4.72 23.14 9.05
C ASP A 220 6.21 22.81 8.80
N LEU A 221 6.68 23.03 7.58
CA LEU A 221 8.07 22.78 7.14
C LEU A 221 9.07 23.71 7.84
N GLU A 222 8.61 24.81 8.45
CA GLU A 222 9.46 25.77 9.18
C GLU A 222 10.02 25.23 10.51
N MET A 223 9.38 24.21 11.10
CA MET A 223 9.83 23.63 12.36
C MET A 223 11.11 22.78 12.21
N MET A 224 11.33 22.19 11.03
CA MET A 224 12.48 21.30 10.75
C MET A 224 13.81 22.05 10.48
N THR A 225 13.78 23.33 10.16
CA THR A 225 14.99 24.11 9.82
C THR A 225 15.72 24.68 11.03
N ARG A 226 15.17 24.59 12.24
CA ARG A 226 15.71 25.27 13.43
C ARG A 226 16.77 24.50 14.24
N GLN A 227 17.01 23.22 13.98
CA GLN A 227 18.01 22.45 14.73
C GLN A 227 19.43 22.59 14.15
N ARG A 228 20.13 23.62 14.55
CA ARG A 228 21.57 23.86 14.35
C ARG A 228 22.42 22.98 15.29
N SER A 229 22.49 21.67 15.05
CA SER A 229 23.51 20.86 15.72
C SER A 229 24.03 19.79 14.78
N GLY A 230 25.29 19.91 14.38
CA GLY A 230 25.92 19.23 13.25
C GLY A 230 26.39 17.80 13.51
N SER A 231 25.59 16.98 14.16
CA SER A 231 25.90 15.56 14.37
C SER A 231 25.01 14.66 13.49
N VAL A 232 25.60 13.65 12.82
CA VAL A 232 24.87 12.62 12.08
C VAL A 232 23.82 11.94 12.98
N GLN A 233 24.12 11.76 14.27
CA GLN A 233 23.18 11.23 15.26
C GLN A 233 21.93 12.10 15.43
N SER A 234 22.10 13.43 15.50
CA SER A 234 20.97 14.35 15.61
C SER A 234 20.06 14.33 14.38
N GLY A 235 20.58 13.88 13.23
CA GLY A 235 19.81 13.73 12.00
C GLY A 235 19.06 12.40 11.91
N LEU A 236 19.55 11.32 12.55
CA LEU A 236 18.90 10.02 12.57
C LEU A 236 17.74 9.95 13.56
N LEU A 237 17.80 10.69 14.66
CA LEU A 237 16.80 10.66 15.72
C LEU A 237 15.38 10.96 15.20
N PRO A 238 15.13 12.03 14.41
CA PRO A 238 13.82 12.31 13.84
C PRO A 238 13.29 11.20 12.93
N ILE A 239 14.18 10.45 12.24
CA ILE A 239 13.77 9.33 11.39
C ILE A 239 13.20 8.20 12.26
N PHE A 240 13.91 7.80 13.32
CA PHE A 240 13.44 6.72 14.19
C PHE A 240 12.23 7.13 15.04
N GLU A 241 12.10 8.40 15.40
CA GLU A 241 10.91 8.94 16.05
C GLU A 241 9.69 8.86 15.12
N ALA A 242 9.83 9.31 13.87
CA ALA A 242 8.77 9.24 12.87
C ALA A 242 8.41 7.79 12.51
N LEU A 243 9.39 6.88 12.38
CA LEU A 243 9.16 5.46 12.15
C LEU A 243 8.45 4.80 13.34
N GLY A 244 8.82 5.16 14.57
CA GLY A 244 8.17 4.66 15.78
C GLY A 244 6.70 5.10 15.83
N LYS A 245 6.42 6.36 15.55
CA LYS A 245 5.06 6.89 15.48
C LYS A 245 4.26 6.18 14.38
N PHE A 246 4.79 6.11 13.16
CA PHE A 246 4.15 5.41 12.05
C PHE A 246 3.87 3.95 12.39
N ALA A 247 4.82 3.23 13.00
CA ALA A 247 4.61 1.84 13.43
C ALA A 247 3.50 1.72 14.48
N GLY A 248 3.39 2.70 15.39
CA GLY A 248 2.31 2.79 16.37
C GLY A 248 0.95 3.00 15.71
N ASP A 249 0.86 3.94 14.78
CA ASP A 249 -0.38 4.26 14.05
C ASP A 249 -0.87 3.06 13.22
N VAL A 250 0.05 2.37 12.53
CA VAL A 250 -0.27 1.16 11.76
C VAL A 250 -0.70 0.01 12.67
N LEU A 251 -0.04 -0.15 13.82
CA LEU A 251 -0.43 -1.16 14.82
C LEU A 251 -1.85 -0.91 15.32
N GLU A 252 -2.16 0.32 15.71
CA GLU A 252 -3.49 0.73 16.19
C GLU A 252 -4.56 0.48 15.10
N ALA A 253 -4.26 0.80 13.84
CA ALA A 253 -5.14 0.55 12.70
C ALA A 253 -5.49 -0.96 12.59
N HIS A 254 -4.49 -1.84 12.66
CA HIS A 254 -4.73 -3.29 12.59
C HIS A 254 -5.46 -3.83 13.83
N GLU A 255 -5.16 -3.32 15.03
CA GLU A 255 -5.85 -3.72 16.27
C GLU A 255 -7.33 -3.33 16.23
N LYS A 256 -7.67 -2.14 15.73
CA LYS A 256 -9.08 -1.71 15.55
C LYS A 256 -9.84 -2.66 14.63
N VAL A 257 -9.25 -3.05 13.50
CA VAL A 257 -9.85 -3.99 12.56
C VAL A 257 -10.04 -5.37 13.19
N ALA A 258 -9.06 -5.86 13.96
CA ALA A 258 -9.14 -7.15 14.62
C ALA A 258 -10.20 -7.18 15.75
N LEU A 259 -10.54 -6.04 16.37
CA LEU A 259 -11.55 -5.94 17.41
C LEU A 259 -12.98 -5.82 16.84
N ALA A 260 -13.12 -5.37 15.60
CA ALA A 260 -14.41 -5.23 14.93
C ALA A 260 -14.90 -6.53 14.28
N THR A 261 -14.08 -7.59 14.29
CA THR A 261 -14.35 -8.90 13.71
C THR A 261 -14.65 -9.93 14.77
#